data_d74cef63b92efe27d02fb680a66e765f
#
_entry.id   d74cef63b92efe27d02fb680a66e765f
#
_cell.length_a   1.000
_cell.length_b   1.000
_cell.length_c   1.000
_cell.angle_alpha   90.00
_cell.angle_beta   90.00
_cell.angle_gamma   90.00
#
_symmetry.space_group_name_H-M   'P 1'
#
loop_
_entity.id
_entity.type
_entity.pdbx_description
1 polymer ?
#
loop_
_entity_poly.entity_id
_entity_poly.type
_entity_poly.pdbx_seq_one_letter_code
_entity_poly.pdbx_strand_id
1 'polypeptide(L)'
;MEYLRADDTEVWVPSGVVPLINAGLIRFAEARAIATTGIDLLGLPGVEPPAGLIARLGQFDSIVSWYGSNREEFREAVRELGLPFQFFDALPERGAKIHAADFFLKQACGDGFAVPRIECEQRGRGDFAVIHPFSGSARKNWPLERFRELARKLAMPVRWCAGPQEPLDHAVRFENLYDLGCWLGGARVYIGNDSGITHLAAAVGTPVVAVFGTTDPVVWAPRGERVRVVTGGSLEQIAVDDVLEAARQIRAN
;
A
#
# COMPACT_ATOMS: atom_id res chain seq x y z
N MET A 1 6.14 -10.13 -7.47
CA MET A 1 5.30 -11.34 -7.71
C MET A 1 5.48 -11.90 -9.13
N GLU A 2 5.56 -11.09 -10.19
CA GLU A 2 5.87 -11.61 -11.55
C GLU A 2 7.17 -12.42 -11.64
N TYR A 3 8.09 -12.21 -10.72
CA TYR A 3 9.40 -12.83 -10.68
C TYR A 3 9.47 -14.08 -9.78
N LEU A 4 8.44 -14.32 -8.96
CA LEU A 4 8.31 -15.51 -8.12
C LEU A 4 7.29 -16.46 -8.76
N ARG A 5 7.55 -16.88 -10.00
CA ARG A 5 6.61 -17.70 -10.77
C ARG A 5 6.64 -19.15 -10.28
N ALA A 6 5.45 -19.68 -10.07
CA ALA A 6 5.18 -21.08 -9.87
C ALA A 6 3.90 -21.46 -10.65
N ASP A 7 3.68 -22.73 -10.91
CA ASP A 7 2.48 -23.19 -11.62
C ASP A 7 1.23 -22.93 -10.78
N ASP A 8 1.32 -23.15 -9.47
CA ASP A 8 0.30 -22.84 -8.48
C ASP A 8 0.87 -21.89 -7.43
N THR A 9 0.25 -20.73 -7.27
CA THR A 9 0.68 -19.71 -6.31
C THR A 9 -0.46 -19.37 -5.35
N GLU A 10 -0.20 -19.44 -4.05
CA GLU A 10 -1.09 -18.93 -3.02
C GLU A 10 -0.44 -17.71 -2.35
N VAL A 11 -1.22 -16.63 -2.14
CA VAL A 11 -0.72 -15.38 -1.57
C VAL A 11 -1.46 -15.06 -0.28
N TRP A 12 -0.73 -15.02 0.84
CA TRP A 12 -1.28 -14.67 2.14
C TRP A 12 -1.02 -13.20 2.43
N VAL A 13 -2.08 -12.41 2.51
CA VAL A 13 -2.02 -10.95 2.62
C VAL A 13 -3.00 -10.43 3.68
N PRO A 14 -2.85 -9.17 4.14
CA PRO A 14 -3.88 -8.52 4.94
C PRO A 14 -5.25 -8.58 4.25
N SER A 15 -6.33 -8.75 5.02
CA SER A 15 -7.68 -8.96 4.51
C SER A 15 -8.12 -7.93 3.47
N GLY A 16 -7.78 -6.64 3.69
CA GLY A 16 -8.10 -5.56 2.76
C GLY A 16 -7.39 -5.66 1.39
N VAL A 17 -6.29 -6.44 1.30
CA VAL A 17 -5.52 -6.62 0.05
C VAL A 17 -6.07 -7.80 -0.78
N VAL A 18 -6.76 -8.75 -0.15
CA VAL A 18 -7.31 -9.94 -0.84
C VAL A 18 -8.13 -9.57 -2.09
N PRO A 19 -9.04 -8.56 -2.07
CA PRO A 19 -9.79 -8.17 -3.26
C PRO A 19 -8.91 -7.70 -4.43
N LEU A 20 -7.77 -7.06 -4.15
CA LEU A 20 -6.83 -6.63 -5.20
C LEU A 20 -6.18 -7.83 -5.90
N ILE A 21 -5.82 -8.87 -5.15
CA ILE A 21 -5.25 -10.09 -5.72
C ILE A 21 -6.30 -10.82 -6.57
N ASN A 22 -7.51 -11.02 -6.01
CA ASN A 22 -8.60 -11.73 -6.69
C ASN A 22 -9.09 -11.01 -7.96
N ALA A 23 -8.91 -9.70 -8.05
CA ALA A 23 -9.21 -8.93 -9.27
C ALA A 23 -8.18 -9.12 -10.40
N GLY A 24 -7.22 -10.03 -10.23
CA GLY A 24 -6.26 -10.39 -11.27
C GLY A 24 -4.94 -9.62 -11.20
N LEU A 25 -4.65 -8.95 -10.08
CA LEU A 25 -3.35 -8.29 -9.86
C LEU A 25 -2.18 -9.27 -9.99
N ILE A 26 -2.43 -10.53 -9.60
CA ILE A 26 -1.50 -11.63 -9.79
C ILE A 26 -2.26 -12.73 -10.53
N ARG A 27 -1.86 -13.01 -11.76
CA ARG A 27 -2.46 -14.10 -12.54
C ARG A 27 -2.16 -15.45 -11.86
N PHE A 28 -3.18 -16.30 -11.80
CA PHE A 28 -3.07 -17.66 -11.25
C PHE A 28 -2.71 -17.74 -9.76
N ALA A 29 -2.99 -16.68 -8.99
CA ALA A 29 -2.79 -16.70 -7.55
C ALA A 29 -4.12 -16.81 -6.81
N GLU A 30 -4.20 -17.75 -5.85
CA GLU A 30 -5.26 -17.77 -4.84
C GLU A 30 -4.87 -16.82 -3.70
N ALA A 31 -5.76 -15.90 -3.32
CA ALA A 31 -5.51 -14.99 -2.21
C ALA A 31 -6.21 -15.45 -0.94
N ARG A 32 -5.48 -15.39 0.18
CA ARG A 32 -5.99 -15.71 1.50
C ARG A 32 -5.67 -14.61 2.51
N ALA A 33 -6.63 -14.32 3.38
CA ALA A 33 -6.38 -13.38 4.47
C ALA A 33 -5.45 -14.01 5.52
N ILE A 34 -4.25 -13.48 5.71
CA ILE A 34 -3.24 -14.03 6.62
C ILE A 34 -3.76 -14.14 8.07
N ALA A 35 -4.59 -13.19 8.50
CA ALA A 35 -5.18 -13.19 9.84
C ALA A 35 -6.12 -14.37 10.12
N THR A 36 -6.61 -15.06 9.08
CA THR A 36 -7.50 -16.22 9.25
C THR A 36 -6.75 -17.55 9.27
N THR A 37 -5.44 -17.54 9.05
CA THR A 37 -4.63 -18.75 8.93
C THR A 37 -4.10 -19.24 10.27
N GLY A 38 -3.98 -18.36 11.27
CA GLY A 38 -3.35 -18.65 12.56
C GLY A 38 -1.82 -18.75 12.48
N ILE A 39 -1.20 -18.32 11.39
CA ILE A 39 0.26 -18.33 11.23
C ILE A 39 0.97 -17.46 12.28
N ASP A 40 0.29 -16.46 12.82
CA ASP A 40 0.77 -15.59 13.89
C ASP A 40 0.98 -16.32 15.22
N LEU A 41 0.33 -17.47 15.40
CA LEU A 41 0.46 -18.31 16.58
C LEU A 41 1.70 -19.22 16.52
N LEU A 42 2.27 -19.44 15.33
CA LEU A 42 3.44 -20.28 15.15
C LEU A 42 4.66 -19.68 15.89
N GLY A 43 5.28 -20.51 16.72
CA GLY A 43 6.43 -20.13 17.56
C GLY A 43 6.06 -19.41 18.86
N LEU A 44 4.76 -19.20 19.17
CA LEU A 44 4.39 -18.66 20.48
C LEU A 44 4.51 -19.73 21.58
N PRO A 45 5.19 -19.44 22.70
CA PRO A 45 5.36 -20.41 23.79
C PRO A 45 4.01 -20.87 24.35
N GLY A 46 3.80 -22.18 24.43
CA GLY A 46 2.59 -22.77 25.00
C GLY A 46 1.31 -22.62 24.18
N VAL A 47 1.42 -22.17 22.93
CA VAL A 47 0.29 -22.03 22.01
C VAL A 47 0.46 -23.01 20.86
N GLU A 48 -0.53 -23.88 20.68
CA GLU A 48 -0.58 -24.76 19.49
C GLU A 48 -1.19 -24.00 18.31
N PRO A 49 -0.56 -24.02 17.13
CA PRO A 49 -1.15 -23.46 15.93
C PRO A 49 -2.39 -24.27 15.51
N PRO A 50 -3.32 -23.69 14.71
CA PRO A 50 -4.51 -24.38 14.25
C PRO A 50 -4.19 -25.73 13.60
N ALA A 51 -5.03 -26.74 13.89
CA ALA A 51 -4.90 -28.04 13.27
C ALA A 51 -4.94 -27.91 11.74
N GLY A 52 -4.00 -28.53 11.06
CA GLY A 52 -3.89 -28.48 9.60
C GLY A 52 -3.03 -27.33 9.05
N LEU A 53 -2.68 -26.29 9.84
CA LEU A 53 -1.77 -25.22 9.36
C LEU A 53 -0.42 -25.81 8.92
N ILE A 54 0.20 -26.61 9.78
CA ILE A 54 1.51 -27.21 9.51
C ILE A 54 1.44 -28.12 8.27
N ALA A 55 0.40 -28.97 8.20
CA ALA A 55 0.20 -29.83 7.04
C ALA A 55 0.01 -29.04 5.74
N ARG A 56 -0.71 -27.91 5.79
CA ARG A 56 -0.87 -27.03 4.63
C ARG A 56 0.44 -26.36 4.23
N LEU A 57 1.18 -25.82 5.19
CA LEU A 57 2.48 -25.18 4.90
C LEU A 57 3.49 -26.19 4.32
N GLY A 58 3.45 -27.45 4.76
CA GLY A 58 4.29 -28.52 4.23
C GLY A 58 3.91 -29.01 2.83
N GLN A 59 2.77 -28.56 2.26
CA GLN A 59 2.36 -28.90 0.88
C GLN A 59 3.02 -28.01 -0.17
N PHE A 60 3.59 -26.87 0.24
CA PHE A 60 4.27 -25.96 -0.69
C PHE A 60 5.72 -26.41 -0.92
N ASP A 61 6.19 -26.31 -2.16
CA ASP A 61 7.59 -26.55 -2.49
C ASP A 61 8.50 -25.43 -1.98
N SER A 62 7.98 -24.21 -1.90
CA SER A 62 8.67 -23.03 -1.41
C SER A 62 7.71 -21.98 -0.85
N ILE A 63 8.08 -21.36 0.26
CA ILE A 63 7.33 -20.27 0.90
C ILE A 63 8.24 -19.06 1.03
N VAL A 64 7.97 -18.01 0.26
CA VAL A 64 8.66 -16.71 0.39
C VAL A 64 7.89 -15.85 1.37
N SER A 65 8.56 -15.38 2.43
CA SER A 65 7.91 -14.65 3.50
C SER A 65 8.66 -13.41 3.95
N TRP A 66 7.98 -12.28 3.92
CA TRP A 66 8.37 -11.05 4.64
C TRP A 66 7.79 -11.03 6.06
N TYR A 67 6.74 -11.83 6.29
CA TYR A 67 6.14 -11.99 7.61
C TYR A 67 7.02 -12.87 8.50
N GLY A 68 7.21 -12.44 9.75
CA GLY A 68 7.99 -13.20 10.74
C GLY A 68 9.51 -13.18 10.52
N SER A 69 10.02 -12.46 9.51
CA SER A 69 11.47 -12.39 9.23
C SER A 69 12.30 -11.83 10.40
N ASN A 70 11.70 -10.99 11.23
CA ASN A 70 12.28 -10.39 12.44
C ASN A 70 11.80 -11.01 13.75
N ARG A 71 11.12 -12.17 13.71
CA ARG A 71 10.63 -12.92 14.88
C ARG A 71 11.42 -14.20 15.03
N GLU A 72 12.35 -14.23 15.98
CA GLU A 72 13.25 -15.39 16.15
C GLU A 72 12.48 -16.66 16.48
N GLU A 73 11.50 -16.60 17.40
CA GLU A 73 10.69 -17.76 17.79
C GLU A 73 9.91 -18.37 16.61
N PHE A 74 9.43 -17.50 15.72
CA PHE A 74 8.77 -17.95 14.51
C PHE A 74 9.72 -18.66 13.55
N ARG A 75 10.93 -18.10 13.38
CA ARG A 75 11.96 -18.70 12.51
C ARG A 75 12.48 -20.03 13.05
N GLU A 76 12.62 -20.12 14.35
CA GLU A 76 13.01 -21.39 15.02
C GLU A 76 11.94 -22.46 14.83
N ALA A 77 10.67 -22.14 15.11
CA ALA A 77 9.56 -23.07 14.90
C ALA A 77 9.47 -23.55 13.44
N VAL A 78 9.63 -22.65 12.48
CA VAL A 78 9.66 -22.99 11.04
C VAL A 78 10.80 -23.97 10.72
N ARG A 79 11.98 -23.75 11.30
CA ARG A 79 13.17 -24.61 11.09
C ARG A 79 12.98 -25.99 11.73
N GLU A 80 12.48 -26.04 12.97
CA GLU A 80 12.23 -27.29 13.70
C GLU A 80 11.19 -28.16 13.00
N LEU A 81 10.17 -27.54 12.39
CA LEU A 81 9.13 -28.21 11.62
C LEU A 81 9.55 -28.58 10.20
N GLY A 82 10.75 -28.20 9.78
CA GLY A 82 11.26 -28.47 8.42
C GLY A 82 10.45 -27.82 7.31
N LEU A 83 9.79 -26.67 7.58
CA LEU A 83 8.95 -25.99 6.60
C LEU A 83 9.79 -25.22 5.57
N PRO A 84 9.40 -25.17 4.29
CA PRO A 84 10.22 -24.66 3.19
C PRO A 84 10.20 -23.12 3.09
N PHE A 85 10.45 -22.41 4.19
CA PHE A 85 10.45 -20.94 4.23
C PHE A 85 11.77 -20.34 3.77
N GLN A 86 11.65 -19.35 2.90
CA GLN A 86 12.69 -18.37 2.57
C GLN A 86 12.26 -17.01 3.12
N PHE A 87 13.00 -16.49 4.10
CA PHE A 87 12.70 -15.21 4.72
C PHE A 87 13.38 -14.07 3.97
N PHE A 88 12.60 -13.04 3.73
CA PHE A 88 13.04 -11.75 3.19
C PHE A 88 12.80 -10.65 4.22
N ASP A 89 13.62 -9.61 4.18
CA ASP A 89 13.48 -8.48 5.11
C ASP A 89 12.22 -7.68 4.82
N ALA A 90 11.42 -7.44 5.87
CA ALA A 90 10.13 -6.75 5.75
C ALA A 90 10.26 -5.23 5.52
N LEU A 91 11.41 -4.64 5.85
CA LEU A 91 11.67 -3.20 5.71
C LEU A 91 13.12 -2.95 5.29
N PRO A 92 13.38 -1.89 4.50
CA PRO A 92 14.73 -1.41 4.30
C PRO A 92 15.40 -1.03 5.62
N GLU A 93 16.71 -1.19 5.72
CA GLU A 93 17.48 -0.73 6.87
C GLU A 93 17.24 0.76 7.13
N ARG A 94 17.29 1.14 8.42
CA ARG A 94 17.12 2.53 8.80
C ARG A 94 18.21 3.41 8.19
N GLY A 95 17.81 4.43 7.44
CA GLY A 95 18.73 5.31 6.70
C GLY A 95 19.14 4.82 5.32
N ALA A 96 18.62 3.68 4.87
CA ALA A 96 18.79 3.23 3.50
C ALA A 96 18.33 4.31 2.50
N LYS A 97 19.06 4.42 1.38
CA LYS A 97 18.71 5.33 0.27
C LYS A 97 18.16 4.58 -0.94
N ILE A 98 17.61 3.40 -0.70
CA ILE A 98 16.91 2.59 -1.70
C ILE A 98 15.41 2.77 -1.54
N HIS A 99 14.68 2.89 -2.63
CA HIS A 99 13.23 2.94 -2.60
C HIS A 99 12.66 1.57 -2.19
N ALA A 100 11.61 1.56 -1.35
CA ALA A 100 11.04 0.32 -0.81
C ALA A 100 10.62 -0.68 -1.91
N ALA A 101 10.04 -0.21 -3.03
CA ALA A 101 9.69 -1.10 -4.13
C ALA A 101 10.91 -1.78 -4.77
N ASP A 102 12.04 -1.05 -4.92
CA ASP A 102 13.28 -1.64 -5.45
C ASP A 102 13.95 -2.56 -4.42
N PHE A 103 13.85 -2.22 -3.14
CA PHE A 103 14.33 -3.08 -2.06
C PHE A 103 13.63 -4.45 -2.08
N PHE A 104 12.30 -4.47 -2.19
CA PHE A 104 11.56 -5.72 -2.29
C PHE A 104 11.84 -6.47 -3.60
N LEU A 105 11.96 -5.75 -4.71
CA LEU A 105 12.29 -6.34 -6.00
C LEU A 105 13.68 -7.00 -5.96
N LYS A 106 14.65 -6.32 -5.38
CA LYS A 106 16.03 -6.81 -5.26
C LYS A 106 16.11 -8.13 -4.49
N GLN A 107 15.33 -8.30 -3.44
CA GLN A 107 15.27 -9.55 -2.69
C GLN A 107 14.66 -10.70 -3.51
N ALA A 108 13.68 -10.38 -4.37
CA ALA A 108 12.93 -11.40 -5.13
C ALA A 108 13.61 -11.81 -6.43
N CYS A 109 14.33 -10.92 -7.13
CA CYS A 109 14.82 -11.18 -8.48
C CYS A 109 16.13 -10.45 -8.85
N GLY A 110 16.76 -9.75 -7.90
CA GLY A 110 17.96 -8.96 -8.16
C GLY A 110 17.68 -7.49 -8.46
N ASP A 111 18.65 -6.78 -9.05
CA ASP A 111 18.53 -5.35 -9.28
C ASP A 111 17.46 -5.02 -10.34
N GLY A 112 16.72 -3.95 -10.11
CA GLY A 112 15.67 -3.49 -10.99
C GLY A 112 14.96 -2.24 -10.49
N PHE A 113 13.99 -1.77 -11.29
CA PHE A 113 13.12 -0.65 -10.98
C PHE A 113 11.67 -1.09 -11.09
N ALA A 114 10.91 -1.00 -10.00
CA ALA A 114 9.52 -1.41 -9.95
C ALA A 114 8.57 -0.21 -9.89
N VAL A 115 7.59 -0.19 -10.79
CA VAL A 115 6.44 0.72 -10.73
C VAL A 115 5.19 -0.14 -10.54
N PRO A 116 4.58 -0.13 -9.35
CA PRO A 116 3.36 -0.88 -9.10
C PRO A 116 2.23 -0.43 -10.03
N ARG A 117 1.53 -1.38 -10.64
CA ARG A 117 0.36 -1.13 -11.48
C ARG A 117 -0.77 -2.05 -11.08
N ILE A 118 -1.98 -1.49 -11.04
CA ILE A 118 -3.23 -2.20 -10.80
C ILE A 118 -4.17 -1.87 -11.95
N GLU A 119 -4.57 -2.90 -12.67
CA GLU A 119 -5.55 -2.76 -13.73
C GLU A 119 -6.94 -2.65 -13.09
N CYS A 120 -7.63 -1.58 -13.41
CA CYS A 120 -9.02 -1.35 -13.03
C CYS A 120 -9.87 -1.21 -14.28
N GLU A 121 -11.10 -1.66 -14.22
CA GLU A 121 -12.08 -1.35 -15.27
C GLU A 121 -12.16 0.16 -15.44
N GLN A 122 -11.77 0.64 -16.61
CA GLN A 122 -11.72 2.07 -16.89
C GLN A 122 -13.14 2.63 -16.99
N ARG A 123 -13.60 3.20 -15.91
CA ARG A 123 -14.68 4.19 -15.96
C ARG A 123 -14.02 5.51 -16.37
N GLY A 124 -14.49 6.12 -17.45
CA GLY A 124 -13.88 7.37 -17.97
C GLY A 124 -13.57 8.39 -16.86
N ARG A 125 -12.52 9.18 -17.02
CA ARG A 125 -12.10 10.18 -16.02
C ARG A 125 -13.18 11.22 -15.78
N GLY A 126 -13.61 11.32 -14.53
CA GLY A 126 -14.49 12.38 -14.07
C GLY A 126 -13.72 13.69 -13.85
N ASP A 127 -14.43 14.79 -13.78
CA ASP A 127 -13.85 16.12 -13.47
C ASP A 127 -13.98 16.44 -11.97
N PHE A 128 -13.34 15.62 -11.12
CA PHE A 128 -13.31 15.82 -9.67
C PHE A 128 -11.94 15.49 -9.08
N ALA A 129 -11.60 16.17 -8.00
CA ALA A 129 -10.47 15.82 -7.15
C ALA A 129 -10.91 14.87 -6.02
N VAL A 130 -10.03 13.96 -5.63
CA VAL A 130 -10.18 13.16 -4.41
C VAL A 130 -9.20 13.67 -3.36
N ILE A 131 -9.69 13.90 -2.13
CA ILE A 131 -8.85 14.20 -0.97
C ILE A 131 -9.04 13.11 0.07
N HIS A 132 -7.92 12.49 0.51
CA HIS A 132 -7.85 11.55 1.62
C HIS A 132 -6.91 12.11 2.70
N PRO A 133 -7.45 12.68 3.81
CA PRO A 133 -6.65 13.44 4.78
C PRO A 133 -6.03 12.58 5.88
N PHE A 134 -6.15 11.26 5.81
CA PHE A 134 -5.69 10.34 6.84
C PHE A 134 -4.55 9.43 6.37
N SER A 135 -3.92 8.76 7.34
CA SER A 135 -2.93 7.71 7.13
C SER A 135 -2.93 6.75 8.31
N GLY A 136 -2.21 5.67 8.24
CA GLY A 136 -2.07 4.71 9.35
C GLY A 136 -1.40 5.27 10.62
N SER A 137 -0.95 6.54 10.61
CA SER A 137 -0.38 7.21 11.78
C SER A 137 -0.73 8.70 11.75
N ALA A 138 -1.30 9.20 12.85
CA ALA A 138 -1.62 10.62 13.00
C ALA A 138 -0.41 11.55 12.78
N ARG A 139 0.81 11.07 13.05
CA ARG A 139 2.06 11.82 12.82
C ARG A 139 2.35 12.10 11.35
N LYS A 140 1.71 11.39 10.42
CA LYS A 140 1.85 11.56 8.98
C LYS A 140 0.69 12.36 8.36
N ASN A 141 -0.24 12.80 9.17
CA ASN A 141 -1.40 13.54 8.69
C ASN A 141 -1.11 15.05 8.64
N TRP A 142 -1.13 15.60 7.44
CA TRP A 142 -1.19 17.05 7.26
C TRP A 142 -2.49 17.59 7.89
N PRO A 143 -2.48 18.75 8.55
CA PRO A 143 -3.65 19.23 9.28
C PRO A 143 -4.92 19.26 8.43
N LEU A 144 -6.02 18.68 8.96
CA LEU A 144 -7.29 18.57 8.23
C LEU A 144 -7.82 19.93 7.76
N GLU A 145 -7.60 20.99 8.57
CA GLU A 145 -8.03 22.35 8.18
C GLU A 145 -7.30 22.87 6.92
N ARG A 146 -6.06 22.44 6.70
CA ARG A 146 -5.33 22.78 5.48
C ARG A 146 -5.87 22.04 4.27
N PHE A 147 -6.27 20.78 4.43
CA PHE A 147 -7.00 20.06 3.37
C PHE A 147 -8.35 20.72 3.07
N ARG A 148 -9.06 21.23 4.09
CA ARG A 148 -10.32 21.97 3.90
C ARG A 148 -10.09 23.30 3.18
N GLU A 149 -9.02 24.02 3.52
CA GLU A 149 -8.62 25.23 2.80
C GLU A 149 -8.26 24.94 1.35
N LEU A 150 -7.44 23.90 1.12
CA LEU A 150 -7.09 23.43 -0.23
C LEU A 150 -8.34 23.10 -1.05
N ALA A 151 -9.29 22.36 -0.48
CA ALA A 151 -10.54 22.00 -1.13
C ALA A 151 -11.34 23.22 -1.60
N ARG A 152 -11.35 24.31 -0.82
CA ARG A 152 -12.01 25.58 -1.21
C ARG A 152 -11.29 26.33 -2.34
N LYS A 153 -9.96 26.15 -2.44
CA LYS A 153 -9.12 26.79 -3.47
C LYS A 153 -9.05 25.99 -4.78
N LEU A 154 -9.42 24.71 -4.75
CA LEU A 154 -9.45 23.86 -5.95
C LEU A 154 -10.60 24.28 -6.87
N ALA A 155 -10.29 24.60 -8.14
CA ALA A 155 -11.28 24.99 -9.14
C ALA A 155 -11.95 23.75 -9.77
N MET A 156 -12.44 22.82 -8.94
CA MET A 156 -13.20 21.62 -9.34
C MET A 156 -13.93 21.01 -8.15
N PRO A 157 -14.95 20.17 -8.38
CA PRO A 157 -15.61 19.43 -7.33
C PRO A 157 -14.61 18.56 -6.54
N VAL A 158 -14.70 18.57 -5.21
CA VAL A 158 -13.88 17.77 -4.32
C VAL A 158 -14.74 16.66 -3.73
N ARG A 159 -14.26 15.42 -3.80
CA ARG A 159 -14.82 14.27 -3.13
C ARG A 159 -13.86 13.82 -2.03
N TRP A 160 -14.34 13.80 -0.81
CA TRP A 160 -13.58 13.31 0.33
C TRP A 160 -13.63 11.79 0.37
N CYS A 161 -12.48 11.18 0.65
CA CYS A 161 -12.35 9.75 0.87
C CYS A 161 -11.92 9.49 2.31
N ALA A 162 -12.47 8.47 2.94
CA ALA A 162 -12.07 8.06 4.28
C ALA A 162 -12.25 6.54 4.44
N GLY A 163 -11.42 5.95 5.29
CA GLY A 163 -11.58 4.57 5.74
C GLY A 163 -12.81 4.39 6.65
N PRO A 164 -13.21 3.15 6.94
CA PRO A 164 -14.42 2.87 7.73
C PRO A 164 -14.47 3.54 9.10
N GLN A 165 -13.31 3.67 9.76
CA GLN A 165 -13.18 4.21 11.12
C GLN A 165 -12.63 5.65 11.15
N GLU A 166 -12.32 6.25 10.01
CA GLU A 166 -11.77 7.60 9.95
C GLU A 166 -12.88 8.65 10.11
N PRO A 167 -12.72 9.63 11.06
CA PRO A 167 -13.78 10.55 11.41
C PRO A 167 -13.91 11.69 10.40
N LEU A 168 -14.62 11.46 9.30
CA LEU A 168 -14.91 12.46 8.28
C LEU A 168 -16.33 12.28 7.76
N ASP A 169 -17.18 13.25 8.03
CA ASP A 169 -18.57 13.24 7.58
C ASP A 169 -18.64 13.38 6.05
N HIS A 170 -19.67 12.76 5.46
CA HIS A 170 -19.94 12.80 4.01
C HIS A 170 -18.81 12.31 3.11
N ALA A 171 -17.82 11.59 3.67
CA ALA A 171 -16.77 10.97 2.88
C ALA A 171 -17.27 9.73 2.15
N VAL A 172 -16.76 9.51 0.94
CA VAL A 172 -16.93 8.27 0.21
C VAL A 172 -16.11 7.18 0.89
N ARG A 173 -16.72 6.02 1.12
CA ARG A 173 -16.10 4.86 1.76
C ARG A 173 -16.32 3.62 0.91
N PHE A 174 -15.34 2.75 0.92
CA PHE A 174 -15.41 1.45 0.24
C PHE A 174 -15.09 0.34 1.22
N GLU A 175 -15.73 -0.80 1.03
CA GLU A 175 -15.49 -2.00 1.85
C GLU A 175 -14.22 -2.74 1.39
N ASN A 176 -13.85 -2.60 0.12
CA ASN A 176 -12.65 -3.24 -0.40
C ASN A 176 -11.77 -2.27 -1.21
N LEU A 177 -10.48 -2.61 -1.28
CA LEU A 177 -9.48 -1.76 -1.92
C LEU A 177 -9.54 -1.78 -3.45
N TYR A 178 -10.12 -2.83 -4.07
CA TYR A 178 -10.23 -2.87 -5.53
C TYR A 178 -11.28 -1.88 -6.02
N ASP A 179 -12.46 -1.85 -5.40
CA ASP A 179 -13.52 -0.88 -5.74
C ASP A 179 -13.06 0.55 -5.46
N LEU A 180 -12.33 0.76 -4.34
CA LEU A 180 -11.67 2.03 -4.07
C LEU A 180 -10.69 2.40 -5.17
N GLY A 181 -9.83 1.47 -5.59
CA GLY A 181 -8.88 1.68 -6.69
C GLY A 181 -9.56 2.07 -8.00
N CYS A 182 -10.62 1.36 -8.39
CA CYS A 182 -11.40 1.66 -9.59
C CYS A 182 -12.04 3.05 -9.52
N TRP A 183 -12.56 3.44 -8.36
CA TRP A 183 -13.13 4.78 -8.17
C TRP A 183 -12.04 5.86 -8.21
N LEU A 184 -10.89 5.64 -7.58
CA LEU A 184 -9.74 6.55 -7.64
C LEU A 184 -9.23 6.72 -9.07
N GLY A 185 -9.19 5.65 -9.88
CA GLY A 185 -8.81 5.69 -11.28
C GLY A 185 -9.65 6.65 -12.14
N GLY A 186 -10.90 6.89 -11.72
CA GLY A 186 -11.81 7.86 -12.33
C GLY A 186 -11.56 9.33 -11.90
N ALA A 187 -10.70 9.60 -10.92
CA ALA A 187 -10.45 10.96 -10.46
C ALA A 187 -9.49 11.73 -11.40
N ARG A 188 -9.68 13.05 -11.49
CA ARG A 188 -8.78 13.96 -12.20
C ARG A 188 -7.44 14.13 -11.49
N VAL A 189 -7.48 14.15 -10.16
CA VAL A 189 -6.32 14.22 -9.27
C VAL A 189 -6.70 13.65 -7.90
N TYR A 190 -5.75 12.95 -7.30
CA TYR A 190 -5.80 12.53 -5.90
C TYR A 190 -4.80 13.35 -5.08
N ILE A 191 -5.20 13.76 -3.88
CA ILE A 191 -4.34 14.49 -2.95
C ILE A 191 -4.46 13.82 -1.57
N GLY A 192 -3.34 13.45 -0.97
CA GLY A 192 -3.32 12.80 0.33
C GLY A 192 -1.96 12.75 0.99
N ASN A 193 -1.93 12.22 2.21
CA ASN A 193 -0.70 12.01 2.98
C ASN A 193 0.10 10.80 2.48
N ASP A 194 1.28 10.57 3.06
CA ASP A 194 1.99 9.28 2.96
C ASP A 194 1.13 8.16 3.58
N SER A 195 0.42 7.45 2.72
CA SER A 195 -0.52 6.38 3.12
C SER A 195 -0.66 5.31 2.03
N GLY A 196 -1.12 4.12 2.41
CA GLY A 196 -1.40 3.03 1.46
C GLY A 196 -2.38 3.44 0.35
N ILE A 197 -3.37 4.31 0.66
CA ILE A 197 -4.35 4.79 -0.33
C ILE A 197 -3.68 5.70 -1.37
N THR A 198 -2.68 6.48 -0.98
CA THR A 198 -1.88 7.30 -1.89
C THR A 198 -1.10 6.43 -2.88
N HIS A 199 -0.54 5.30 -2.42
CA HIS A 199 0.11 4.32 -3.27
C HIS A 199 -0.90 3.62 -4.20
N LEU A 200 -2.08 3.27 -3.70
CA LEU A 200 -3.16 2.69 -4.50
C LEU A 200 -3.57 3.65 -5.62
N ALA A 201 -3.78 4.93 -5.32
CA ALA A 201 -4.12 5.94 -6.32
C ALA A 201 -3.06 6.05 -7.43
N ALA A 202 -1.77 6.02 -7.07
CA ALA A 202 -0.68 6.03 -8.04
C ALA A 202 -0.65 4.74 -8.88
N ALA A 203 -0.87 3.58 -8.26
CA ALA A 203 -0.83 2.28 -8.92
C ALA A 203 -1.96 2.09 -9.94
N VAL A 204 -3.13 2.70 -9.73
CA VAL A 204 -4.25 2.71 -10.69
C VAL A 204 -4.14 3.82 -11.75
N GLY A 205 -3.02 4.57 -11.78
CA GLY A 205 -2.73 5.59 -12.80
C GLY A 205 -3.39 6.95 -12.56
N THR A 206 -3.95 7.21 -11.38
CA THR A 206 -4.46 8.53 -11.02
C THR A 206 -3.29 9.51 -10.85
N PRO A 207 -3.40 10.78 -11.34
CA PRO A 207 -2.45 11.81 -10.97
C PRO A 207 -2.47 12.05 -9.45
N VAL A 208 -1.31 11.96 -8.80
CA VAL A 208 -1.19 12.00 -7.34
C VAL A 208 -0.36 13.17 -6.86
N VAL A 209 -0.89 13.93 -5.92
CA VAL A 209 -0.11 14.85 -5.07
C VAL A 209 -0.02 14.24 -3.67
N ALA A 210 1.19 13.85 -3.29
CA ALA A 210 1.48 13.21 -2.02
C ALA A 210 2.16 14.18 -1.06
N VAL A 211 1.59 14.37 0.14
CA VAL A 211 2.13 15.25 1.17
C VAL A 211 2.98 14.43 2.14
N PHE A 212 4.26 14.77 2.25
CA PHE A 212 5.26 14.08 3.05
C PHE A 212 5.91 15.01 4.07
N GLY A 213 5.95 14.62 5.34
CA GLY A 213 6.59 15.43 6.39
C GLY A 213 7.53 14.65 7.30
N THR A 214 7.18 13.41 7.65
CA THR A 214 7.92 12.63 8.66
C THR A 214 8.69 11.44 8.10
N THR A 215 8.40 11.05 6.89
CA THR A 215 9.00 9.91 6.19
C THR A 215 9.86 10.39 5.02
N ASP A 216 10.94 9.68 4.73
CA ASP A 216 11.83 10.00 3.60
C ASP A 216 11.15 9.62 2.28
N PRO A 217 10.80 10.57 1.41
CA PRO A 217 10.18 10.26 0.13
C PRO A 217 11.09 9.52 -0.85
N VAL A 218 12.41 9.57 -0.66
CA VAL A 218 13.35 8.74 -1.46
C VAL A 218 13.06 7.26 -1.25
N VAL A 219 12.64 6.89 -0.04
CA VAL A 219 12.33 5.50 0.32
C VAL A 219 10.84 5.18 0.09
N TRP A 220 9.95 6.10 0.44
CA TRP A 220 8.53 5.80 0.60
C TRP A 220 7.58 6.53 -0.36
N ALA A 221 8.07 7.35 -1.30
CA ALA A 221 7.15 8.03 -2.21
C ALA A 221 6.34 7.03 -3.06
N PRO A 222 5.07 7.31 -3.37
CA PRO A 222 4.34 6.50 -4.33
C PRO A 222 5.01 6.57 -5.71
N ARG A 223 4.99 5.46 -6.44
CA ARG A 223 5.46 5.38 -7.82
C ARG A 223 4.29 5.25 -8.78
N GLY A 224 4.34 6.03 -9.84
CA GLY A 224 3.33 6.06 -10.89
C GLY A 224 3.77 6.99 -12.02
N GLU A 225 3.02 7.04 -13.10
CA GLU A 225 3.35 7.90 -14.26
C GLU A 225 3.27 9.39 -13.93
N ARG A 226 2.33 9.75 -13.04
CA ARG A 226 2.07 11.13 -12.65
C ARG A 226 1.99 11.25 -11.13
N VAL A 227 3.12 11.49 -10.50
CA VAL A 227 3.23 11.67 -9.06
C VAL A 227 4.03 12.94 -8.77
N ARG A 228 3.52 13.77 -7.88
CA ARG A 228 4.24 14.89 -7.27
C ARG A 228 4.25 14.74 -5.77
N VAL A 229 5.43 14.86 -5.19
CA VAL A 229 5.60 14.86 -3.75
C VAL A 229 5.83 16.30 -3.29
N VAL A 230 5.06 16.72 -2.29
CA VAL A 230 5.23 18.01 -1.63
C VAL A 230 5.78 17.75 -0.24
N THR A 231 6.94 18.30 0.06
CA THR A 231 7.67 18.12 1.31
C THR A 231 7.95 19.45 1.99
N GLY A 232 8.13 19.41 3.31
CA GLY A 232 8.62 20.52 4.12
C GLY A 232 9.51 20.01 5.25
N GLY A 233 10.09 20.89 6.04
CA GLY A 233 10.82 20.52 7.27
C GLY A 233 9.93 19.78 8.29
N SER A 234 8.63 20.11 8.29
CA SER A 234 7.57 19.40 9.01
C SER A 234 6.25 19.54 8.26
N LEU A 235 5.24 18.77 8.63
CA LEU A 235 3.90 18.87 8.02
C LEU A 235 3.29 20.27 8.22
N GLU A 236 3.56 20.91 9.34
CA GLU A 236 3.07 22.24 9.65
C GLU A 236 3.72 23.34 8.79
N GLN A 237 4.87 23.07 8.20
CA GLN A 237 5.57 24.02 7.31
C GLN A 237 5.11 23.94 5.86
N ILE A 238 4.42 22.85 5.46
CA ILE A 238 3.91 22.69 4.10
C ILE A 238 2.74 23.65 3.91
N ALA A 239 2.89 24.64 3.03
CA ALA A 239 1.83 25.61 2.75
C ALA A 239 0.74 24.99 1.84
N VAL A 240 -0.50 25.49 2.02
CA VAL A 240 -1.64 25.09 1.16
C VAL A 240 -1.38 25.43 -0.30
N ASP A 241 -0.74 26.56 -0.55
CA ASP A 241 -0.46 27.04 -1.91
C ASP A 241 0.59 26.16 -2.62
N ASP A 242 1.54 25.55 -1.90
CA ASP A 242 2.49 24.60 -2.49
C ASP A 242 1.77 23.34 -3.00
N VAL A 243 0.82 22.81 -2.20
CA VAL A 243 0.02 21.63 -2.57
C VAL A 243 -0.94 21.96 -3.70
N LEU A 244 -1.54 23.17 -3.69
CA LEU A 244 -2.41 23.66 -4.74
C LEU A 244 -1.66 23.80 -6.08
N GLU A 245 -0.46 24.36 -6.05
CA GLU A 245 0.37 24.51 -7.25
C GLU A 245 0.79 23.15 -7.81
N ALA A 246 1.21 22.22 -6.95
CA ALA A 246 1.48 20.83 -7.35
C ALA A 246 0.26 20.18 -8.03
N ALA A 247 -0.95 20.41 -7.50
CA ALA A 247 -2.19 19.89 -8.07
C ALA A 247 -2.55 20.54 -9.42
N ARG A 248 -2.20 21.79 -9.63
CA ARG A 248 -2.38 22.48 -10.93
C ARG A 248 -1.42 21.94 -11.98
N GLN A 249 -0.14 21.83 -11.64
CA GLN A 249 0.91 21.38 -12.54
C GLN A 249 0.71 19.92 -13.00
N ILE A 250 0.31 19.02 -12.10
CA ILE A 250 0.12 17.61 -12.44
C ILE A 250 -1.09 17.37 -13.37
N ARG A 251 -2.01 18.32 -13.43
CA ARG A 251 -3.19 18.29 -14.29
C ARG A 251 -2.94 18.83 -15.70
N ALA A 252 -1.95 19.69 -15.85
CA ALA A 252 -1.61 20.33 -17.11
C ALA A 252 -0.79 19.41 -18.04
N ASN A 253 -0.16 18.40 -17.47
CA ASN A 253 0.60 17.35 -18.17
C ASN A 253 -0.25 16.08 -18.33
#